data_485afcbbbe90f1f0210c5b98aa7070c2
#
_entry.id   485afcbbbe90f1f0210c5b98aa7070c2
#
_cell.length_a   1.000
_cell.length_b   1.000
_cell.length_c   1.000
_cell.angle_alpha   90.00
_cell.angle_beta   90.00
_cell.angle_gamma   90.00
#
_symmetry.space_group_name_H-M   'P 1'
#
loop_
_entity.id
_entity.type
_entity.pdbx_description
1 polymer ?
#
loop_
_entity_poly.entity_id
_entity_poly.type
_entity_poly.pdbx_seq_one_letter_code
_entity_poly.pdbx_strand_id
1 'polypeptide(L)'
;MNDPHGLVHVNGEYHAFFQYVPRDTKWESDLHWGHAVSTDGVHWQDRGSALLPAAEDVGCWSGSLVIAEQPTIFYTNPTADDWGRGQIVRAVGSSDLSTWIRDGVVIDGQPEGRFRDFRDPQVRRSEHGWTMVVGAGIREFGGCVLQFSSADLQTWQYDGVLVSAAFEPTADLPLGDVWECPQFLNVDGTWVLMISAMVAGGDYFRQLYAIGDYDGRTFSPRVWGDFGHGDLAYATTTFTDAEGVPSTMSWFREVPETLPAGSPWAGAQSIVHHLRVADNTLLAPFHPNLDAALPAVQLDGFMNVNFERAVRFVTPARGGLTLRDSSHSVEIRFDEQRVRVLCDGEVVVDATCAEPTSLDLVVDAEWLEFVCGNVEGIFVARIPALGEGSISIS
;
A
#
# COMPACT_ATOMS: atom_id res chain seq x y z
N MET A 1 -8.89 -9.79 4.27
CA MET A 1 -7.58 -9.57 3.60
C MET A 1 -6.94 -8.30 4.15
N ASN A 2 -5.60 -8.23 4.09
CA ASN A 2 -4.83 -7.05 4.46
C ASN A 2 -3.72 -6.82 3.43
N ASP A 3 -2.49 -6.60 3.83
CA ASP A 3 -1.36 -6.14 3.02
C ASP A 3 -1.26 -6.78 1.64
N PRO A 4 -1.33 -5.99 0.54
CA PRO A 4 -0.95 -6.48 -0.78
C PRO A 4 0.58 -6.60 -0.86
N HIS A 5 1.06 -7.61 -1.56
CA HIS A 5 2.48 -7.79 -1.80
C HIS A 5 2.75 -8.67 -3.01
N GLY A 6 3.99 -8.75 -3.43
CA GLY A 6 4.39 -9.59 -4.56
C GLY A 6 3.66 -9.26 -5.86
N LEU A 7 3.20 -7.99 -6.06
CA LEU A 7 2.61 -7.59 -7.32
C LEU A 7 3.61 -7.71 -8.44
N VAL A 8 3.19 -8.27 -9.57
CA VAL A 8 4.03 -8.41 -10.75
C VAL A 8 3.17 -8.55 -12.01
N HIS A 9 3.66 -8.01 -13.13
CA HIS A 9 3.12 -8.32 -14.45
C HIS A 9 4.04 -9.34 -15.14
N VAL A 10 3.52 -10.52 -15.45
CA VAL A 10 4.27 -11.59 -16.11
C VAL A 10 3.36 -12.44 -17.00
N ASN A 11 3.87 -12.90 -18.12
CA ASN A 11 3.13 -13.73 -19.10
C ASN A 11 1.80 -13.11 -19.59
N GLY A 12 1.68 -11.77 -19.55
CA GLY A 12 0.49 -11.04 -20.00
C GLY A 12 -0.61 -10.94 -18.93
N GLU A 13 -0.34 -11.32 -17.70
CA GLU A 13 -1.25 -11.20 -16.56
C GLU A 13 -0.61 -10.42 -15.42
N TYR A 14 -1.41 -9.65 -14.71
CA TYR A 14 -1.08 -9.08 -13.41
C TYR A 14 -1.36 -10.12 -12.34
N HIS A 15 -0.41 -10.33 -11.45
CA HIS A 15 -0.54 -11.16 -10.28
C HIS A 15 -0.45 -10.29 -9.04
N ALA A 16 -1.37 -10.46 -8.11
CA ALA A 16 -1.36 -9.83 -6.80
C ALA A 16 -1.43 -10.91 -5.73
N PHE A 17 -0.53 -10.81 -4.77
CA PHE A 17 -0.60 -11.61 -3.57
C PHE A 17 -1.02 -10.70 -2.40
N PHE A 18 -1.61 -11.29 -1.37
CA PHE A 18 -2.06 -10.53 -0.21
C PHE A 18 -2.12 -11.42 1.03
N GLN A 19 -1.89 -10.83 2.18
CA GLN A 19 -2.14 -11.50 3.44
C GLN A 19 -3.63 -11.71 3.67
N TYR A 20 -3.99 -12.83 4.29
CA TYR A 20 -5.33 -13.04 4.78
C TYR A 20 -5.38 -14.10 5.88
N VAL A 21 -6.41 -14.01 6.73
CA VAL A 21 -6.78 -15.04 7.69
C VAL A 21 -7.85 -15.92 7.04
N PRO A 22 -7.63 -17.25 6.89
CA PRO A 22 -8.49 -18.08 6.05
C PRO A 22 -9.93 -18.27 6.57
N ARG A 23 -10.19 -18.02 7.85
CA ARG A 23 -11.46 -18.40 8.49
C ARG A 23 -12.07 -17.31 9.36
N ASP A 24 -11.46 -16.14 9.41
CA ASP A 24 -11.94 -15.04 10.25
C ASP A 24 -11.80 -13.69 9.53
N THR A 25 -12.56 -12.71 9.96
CA THR A 25 -12.42 -11.31 9.57
C THR A 25 -11.54 -10.52 10.55
N LYS A 26 -11.12 -11.14 11.64
CA LYS A 26 -10.18 -10.57 12.61
C LYS A 26 -8.77 -11.00 12.28
N TRP A 27 -7.83 -10.10 12.52
CA TRP A 27 -6.42 -10.40 12.34
C TRP A 27 -5.95 -11.46 13.35
N GLU A 28 -5.20 -12.44 12.85
CA GLU A 28 -4.51 -13.48 13.63
C GLU A 28 -3.10 -13.66 13.05
N SER A 29 -2.17 -14.27 13.80
CA SER A 29 -0.77 -14.37 13.40
C SER A 29 -0.50 -15.45 12.33
N ASP A 30 -1.38 -16.47 12.20
CA ASP A 30 -1.27 -17.55 11.22
C ASP A 30 -1.71 -17.13 9.81
N LEU A 31 -1.16 -16.03 9.34
CA LEU A 31 -1.48 -15.46 8.04
C LEU A 31 -1.01 -16.34 6.89
N HIS A 32 -1.84 -16.41 5.86
CA HIS A 32 -1.53 -17.01 4.57
C HIS A 32 -1.33 -15.94 3.49
N TRP A 33 -0.72 -16.31 2.38
CA TRP A 33 -0.76 -15.50 1.17
C TRP A 33 -1.85 -16.01 0.23
N GLY A 34 -2.83 -15.17 -0.07
CA GLY A 34 -3.77 -15.34 -1.17
C GLY A 34 -3.13 -14.94 -2.49
N HIS A 35 -3.72 -15.35 -3.59
CA HIS A 35 -3.29 -15.03 -4.94
C HIS A 35 -4.48 -14.65 -5.80
N ALA A 36 -4.39 -13.53 -6.47
CA ALA A 36 -5.35 -13.10 -7.47
C ALA A 36 -4.64 -12.75 -8.78
N VAL A 37 -5.32 -12.91 -9.90
CA VAL A 37 -4.80 -12.60 -11.23
C VAL A 37 -5.77 -11.69 -11.98
N SER A 38 -5.23 -10.86 -12.87
CA SER A 38 -5.97 -9.95 -13.72
C SER A 38 -5.29 -9.78 -15.07
N THR A 39 -6.07 -9.63 -16.14
CA THR A 39 -5.55 -9.26 -17.46
C THR A 39 -5.50 -7.75 -17.68
N ASP A 40 -6.12 -6.96 -16.82
CA ASP A 40 -6.26 -5.51 -16.96
C ASP A 40 -5.86 -4.72 -15.70
N GLY A 41 -5.54 -5.40 -14.57
CA GLY A 41 -5.21 -4.76 -13.30
C GLY A 41 -6.41 -4.15 -12.57
N VAL A 42 -7.63 -4.36 -13.09
CA VAL A 42 -8.88 -3.83 -12.53
C VAL A 42 -9.81 -4.95 -12.09
N HIS A 43 -10.06 -5.93 -12.96
CA HIS A 43 -10.89 -7.09 -12.68
C HIS A 43 -10.01 -8.26 -12.23
N TRP A 44 -10.13 -8.62 -10.98
CA TRP A 44 -9.30 -9.65 -10.35
C TRP A 44 -10.05 -10.97 -10.17
N GLN A 45 -9.37 -12.06 -10.45
CA GLN A 45 -9.85 -13.43 -10.23
C GLN A 45 -9.05 -14.08 -9.10
N ASP A 46 -9.72 -14.49 -8.03
CA ASP A 46 -9.14 -15.25 -6.94
C ASP A 46 -8.65 -16.63 -7.42
N ARG A 47 -7.40 -16.96 -7.05
CA ARG A 47 -6.74 -18.25 -7.32
C ARG A 47 -6.58 -19.08 -6.04
N GLY A 48 -7.04 -18.58 -4.91
CA GLY A 48 -6.90 -19.23 -3.60
C GLY A 48 -5.55 -18.97 -2.93
N SER A 49 -5.16 -19.84 -2.02
CA SER A 49 -3.93 -19.71 -1.25
C SER A 49 -2.71 -20.07 -2.10
N ALA A 50 -1.74 -19.15 -2.16
CA ALA A 50 -0.43 -19.40 -2.76
C ALA A 50 0.59 -19.95 -1.75
N LEU A 51 0.65 -19.34 -0.56
CA LEU A 51 1.62 -19.71 0.47
C LEU A 51 0.89 -19.97 1.79
N LEU A 52 1.23 -21.09 2.41
CA LEU A 52 0.72 -21.49 3.71
C LEU A 52 1.89 -21.63 4.69
N PRO A 53 1.69 -21.30 5.98
CA PRO A 53 2.72 -21.55 6.99
C PRO A 53 3.13 -23.03 7.04
N ALA A 54 4.42 -23.29 7.10
CA ALA A 54 4.93 -24.63 7.42
C ALA A 54 4.65 -24.97 8.89
N ALA A 55 4.85 -26.22 9.28
CA ALA A 55 4.57 -26.65 10.65
C ALA A 55 5.40 -25.92 11.71
N GLU A 56 6.57 -25.42 11.33
CA GLU A 56 7.48 -24.64 12.17
C GLU A 56 7.25 -23.13 12.10
N ASP A 57 6.45 -22.63 11.14
CA ASP A 57 6.19 -21.21 10.95
C ASP A 57 5.00 -20.75 11.82
N VAL A 58 5.04 -19.53 12.31
CA VAL A 58 3.91 -18.87 12.98
C VAL A 58 2.92 -18.36 11.93
N GLY A 59 3.43 -17.84 10.81
CA GLY A 59 2.60 -17.32 9.72
C GLY A 59 3.46 -16.86 8.54
N CYS A 60 2.82 -16.67 7.39
CA CYS A 60 3.42 -16.03 6.22
C CYS A 60 3.04 -14.55 6.24
N TRP A 61 3.87 -13.71 6.90
CA TRP A 61 3.64 -12.28 6.97
C TRP A 61 4.13 -11.59 5.70
N SER A 62 4.03 -10.27 5.65
CA SER A 62 4.33 -9.46 4.45
C SER A 62 5.73 -9.65 3.90
N GLY A 63 5.86 -9.35 2.62
CA GLY A 63 7.10 -9.50 1.90
C GLY A 63 7.02 -9.08 0.43
N SER A 64 7.82 -9.68 -0.42
CA SER A 64 7.90 -9.34 -1.84
C SER A 64 8.17 -10.54 -2.73
N LEU A 65 7.92 -10.36 -4.03
CA LEU A 65 8.21 -11.32 -5.09
C LEU A 65 9.21 -10.70 -6.08
N VAL A 66 10.17 -11.49 -6.51
CA VAL A 66 11.05 -11.14 -7.64
C VAL A 66 11.02 -12.23 -8.70
N ILE A 67 11.06 -11.83 -9.96
CA ILE A 67 11.21 -12.72 -11.11
C ILE A 67 12.72 -12.81 -11.45
N ALA A 68 13.31 -13.91 -11.07
CA ALA A 68 14.71 -14.27 -11.37
C ALA A 68 14.74 -15.49 -12.32
N GLU A 69 15.74 -16.36 -12.22
CA GLU A 69 15.73 -17.65 -12.93
C GLU A 69 14.50 -18.48 -12.55
N GLN A 70 14.11 -18.39 -11.27
CA GLN A 70 12.84 -18.88 -10.76
C GLN A 70 12.14 -17.74 -9.99
N PRO A 71 10.81 -17.63 -10.09
CA PRO A 71 10.06 -16.73 -9.23
C PRO A 71 10.39 -17.01 -7.76
N THR A 72 10.70 -15.98 -7.01
CA THR A 72 11.14 -16.12 -5.62
C THR A 72 10.40 -15.12 -4.73
N ILE A 73 9.72 -15.64 -3.72
CA ILE A 73 9.10 -14.87 -2.64
C ILE A 73 10.07 -14.78 -1.46
N PHE A 74 10.12 -13.59 -0.85
CA PHE A 74 10.70 -13.36 0.46
C PHE A 74 9.60 -12.84 1.37
N TYR A 75 9.39 -13.50 2.51
CA TYR A 75 8.34 -13.12 3.44
C TYR A 75 8.84 -13.16 4.88
N THR A 76 8.13 -12.51 5.78
CA THR A 76 8.44 -12.55 7.20
C THR A 76 7.73 -13.73 7.86
N ASN A 77 8.46 -14.52 8.63
CA ASN A 77 7.92 -15.43 9.63
C ASN A 77 8.28 -14.90 11.02
N PRO A 78 7.32 -14.43 11.84
CA PRO A 78 7.63 -14.02 13.21
C PRO A 78 8.03 -15.22 14.05
N THR A 79 8.79 -15.00 15.10
CA THR A 79 9.09 -16.07 16.06
C THR A 79 8.01 -16.15 17.14
N ALA A 80 7.69 -17.36 17.60
CA ALA A 80 6.57 -17.58 18.53
C ALA A 80 6.78 -16.92 19.91
N ASP A 81 8.02 -16.69 20.31
CA ASP A 81 8.42 -16.08 21.58
C ASP A 81 8.63 -14.57 21.50
N ASP A 82 8.86 -14.04 20.29
CA ASP A 82 9.06 -12.60 20.05
C ASP A 82 8.62 -12.24 18.62
N TRP A 83 7.41 -11.73 18.46
CA TRP A 83 6.89 -11.29 17.17
C TRP A 83 7.65 -10.10 16.57
N GLY A 84 8.36 -9.34 17.38
CA GLY A 84 9.26 -8.28 16.91
C GLY A 84 10.54 -8.81 16.26
N ARG A 85 10.83 -10.12 16.41
CA ARG A 85 11.92 -10.81 15.75
C ARG A 85 11.39 -11.57 14.53
N GLY A 86 11.39 -10.93 13.37
CA GLY A 86 11.01 -11.59 12.11
C GLY A 86 12.18 -12.35 11.49
N GLN A 87 11.95 -13.59 11.10
CA GLN A 87 12.84 -14.31 10.19
C GLN A 87 12.44 -13.99 8.75
N ILE A 88 13.39 -13.75 7.87
CA ILE A 88 13.10 -13.64 6.44
C ILE A 88 13.24 -15.03 5.82
N VAL A 89 12.13 -15.52 5.29
CA VAL A 89 12.01 -16.85 4.68
C VAL A 89 11.94 -16.71 3.17
N ARG A 90 12.59 -17.60 2.46
CA ARG A 90 12.56 -17.71 1.01
C ARG A 90 11.64 -18.85 0.59
N ALA A 91 10.81 -18.58 -0.44
CA ALA A 91 10.05 -19.61 -1.15
C ALA A 91 10.27 -19.47 -2.65
N VAL A 92 10.34 -20.60 -3.35
CA VAL A 92 10.59 -20.67 -4.79
C VAL A 92 9.33 -21.14 -5.50
N GLY A 93 8.96 -20.45 -6.58
CA GLY A 93 7.73 -20.69 -7.32
C GLY A 93 7.93 -21.37 -8.66
N SER A 94 6.86 -21.96 -9.19
CA SER A 94 6.75 -22.35 -10.59
C SER A 94 6.72 -21.13 -11.50
N SER A 95 7.07 -21.31 -12.78
CA SER A 95 7.12 -20.22 -13.77
C SER A 95 5.75 -19.56 -14.05
N ASP A 96 4.66 -20.23 -13.74
CA ASP A 96 3.29 -19.74 -13.84
C ASP A 96 2.74 -19.17 -12.51
N LEU A 97 3.58 -19.08 -11.49
CA LEU A 97 3.27 -18.58 -10.15
C LEU A 97 2.16 -19.34 -9.40
N SER A 98 1.80 -20.54 -9.86
CA SER A 98 0.71 -21.32 -9.30
C SER A 98 1.09 -22.17 -8.08
N THR A 99 2.38 -22.49 -7.93
CA THR A 99 2.88 -23.33 -6.83
C THR A 99 4.14 -22.75 -6.22
N TRP A 100 4.26 -22.87 -4.90
CA TRP A 100 5.36 -22.33 -4.12
C TRP A 100 5.90 -23.37 -3.16
N ILE A 101 7.20 -23.42 -3.02
CA ILE A 101 7.91 -24.34 -2.11
C ILE A 101 8.77 -23.49 -1.17
N ARG A 102 8.54 -23.62 0.13
CA ARG A 102 9.39 -23.03 1.16
C ARG A 102 10.81 -23.60 1.04
N ASP A 103 11.79 -22.72 0.88
CA ASP A 103 13.20 -23.12 0.67
C ASP A 103 14.05 -22.92 1.95
N GLY A 104 13.60 -22.08 2.88
CA GLY A 104 14.22 -21.92 4.20
C GLY A 104 14.40 -20.47 4.63
N VAL A 105 14.93 -20.32 5.84
CA VAL A 105 15.28 -19.01 6.42
C VAL A 105 16.56 -18.51 5.79
N VAL A 106 16.54 -17.27 5.26
CA VAL A 106 17.72 -16.62 4.67
C VAL A 106 18.30 -15.52 5.57
N ILE A 107 17.49 -14.95 6.47
CA ILE A 107 17.94 -14.03 7.53
C ILE A 107 17.22 -14.42 8.83
N ASP A 108 17.99 -14.79 9.86
CA ASP A 108 17.45 -15.23 11.15
C ASP A 108 17.34 -14.06 12.15
N GLY A 109 16.41 -13.18 11.91
CA GLY A 109 16.12 -12.03 12.78
C GLY A 109 16.98 -10.80 12.50
N GLN A 110 16.79 -9.77 13.32
CA GLN A 110 17.48 -8.51 13.20
C GLN A 110 19.00 -8.64 13.40
N PRO A 111 19.82 -7.89 12.64
CA PRO A 111 21.29 -8.04 12.69
C PRO A 111 21.94 -7.54 13.99
N GLU A 112 21.26 -6.64 14.73
CA GLU A 112 21.76 -6.04 15.97
C GLU A 112 20.63 -5.90 17.00
N GLY A 113 20.91 -6.07 18.27
CA GLY A 113 19.93 -6.04 19.37
C GLY A 113 19.27 -4.66 19.63
N ARG A 114 19.74 -3.60 18.97
CA ARG A 114 19.10 -2.27 19.03
C ARG A 114 17.85 -2.15 18.17
N PHE A 115 17.68 -3.05 17.16
CA PHE A 115 16.51 -3.07 16.31
C PHE A 115 15.38 -3.89 16.95
N ARG A 116 14.17 -3.55 16.56
CA ARG A 116 12.92 -4.24 16.92
C ARG A 116 12.00 -4.29 15.72
N ASP A 117 10.99 -5.14 15.78
CA ASP A 117 9.93 -5.22 14.77
C ASP A 117 10.47 -5.40 13.34
N PHE A 118 11.45 -6.28 13.19
CA PHE A 118 12.15 -6.57 11.95
C PHE A 118 11.28 -7.42 11.03
N ARG A 119 10.77 -6.83 9.91
CA ARG A 119 9.82 -7.48 8.98
C ARG A 119 9.70 -6.82 7.62
N ASP A 120 8.93 -7.43 6.74
CA ASP A 120 8.43 -6.95 5.44
C ASP A 120 9.55 -6.68 4.44
N PRO A 121 10.26 -7.73 3.98
CA PRO A 121 11.34 -7.57 3.03
C PRO A 121 10.84 -7.17 1.65
N GLN A 122 11.41 -6.11 1.07
CA GLN A 122 11.28 -5.81 -0.35
C GLN A 122 12.61 -6.08 -1.05
N VAL A 123 12.59 -6.98 -2.03
CA VAL A 123 13.76 -7.32 -2.84
C VAL A 123 13.66 -6.69 -4.22
N ARG A 124 14.76 -6.15 -4.71
CA ARG A 124 14.88 -5.59 -6.06
C ARG A 124 16.21 -5.90 -6.71
N ARG A 125 16.26 -5.85 -8.03
CA ARG A 125 17.51 -5.97 -8.79
C ARG A 125 18.38 -4.74 -8.55
N SER A 126 19.69 -4.94 -8.46
CA SER A 126 20.71 -3.90 -8.36
C SER A 126 21.82 -4.14 -9.39
N GLU A 127 22.76 -3.19 -9.52
CA GLU A 127 23.89 -3.34 -10.47
C GLU A 127 24.79 -4.54 -10.16
N HIS A 128 24.89 -4.93 -8.90
CA HIS A 128 25.80 -5.97 -8.43
C HIS A 128 25.08 -7.23 -7.90
N GLY A 129 23.82 -7.43 -8.27
CA GLY A 129 23.00 -8.55 -7.81
C GLY A 129 21.64 -8.08 -7.32
N TRP A 130 21.38 -8.23 -6.03
CA TRP A 130 20.09 -7.96 -5.41
C TRP A 130 20.26 -7.10 -4.16
N THR A 131 19.31 -6.23 -3.93
CA THR A 131 19.18 -5.46 -2.69
C THR A 131 17.85 -5.81 -2.04
N MET A 132 17.88 -6.02 -0.72
CA MET A 132 16.69 -6.17 0.11
C MET A 132 16.63 -5.00 1.08
N VAL A 133 15.48 -4.38 1.22
CA VAL A 133 15.17 -3.46 2.31
C VAL A 133 14.17 -4.12 3.25
N VAL A 134 14.35 -3.91 4.55
CA VAL A 134 13.51 -4.51 5.60
C VAL A 134 13.10 -3.43 6.58
N GLY A 135 11.84 -3.41 6.95
CA GLY A 135 11.29 -2.50 7.94
C GLY A 135 11.69 -2.87 9.36
N ALA A 136 11.85 -1.88 10.20
CA ALA A 136 12.17 -2.05 11.62
C ALA A 136 11.92 -0.76 12.43
N GLY A 137 12.18 -0.84 13.73
CA GLY A 137 12.34 0.29 14.61
C GLY A 137 13.70 0.27 15.33
N ILE A 138 14.27 1.43 15.62
CA ILE A 138 15.39 1.56 16.54
C ILE A 138 14.84 1.93 17.90
N ARG A 139 15.18 1.16 18.93
CA ARG A 139 14.72 1.42 20.31
C ARG A 139 15.06 2.86 20.70
N GLU A 140 14.07 3.60 21.18
CA GLU A 140 14.14 5.00 21.63
C GLU A 140 14.34 6.05 20.51
N PHE A 141 14.49 5.63 19.21
CA PHE A 141 14.78 6.55 18.10
C PHE A 141 13.78 6.50 16.94
N GLY A 142 12.80 5.58 16.98
CA GLY A 142 11.75 5.50 15.97
C GLY A 142 12.04 4.55 14.83
N GLY A 143 11.20 4.61 13.78
CA GLY A 143 11.25 3.72 12.64
C GLY A 143 12.53 3.81 11.82
N CYS A 144 12.89 2.72 11.16
CA CYS A 144 14.02 2.68 10.23
C CYS A 144 13.82 1.62 9.15
N VAL A 145 14.62 1.74 8.09
CA VAL A 145 14.77 0.73 7.05
C VAL A 145 16.20 0.22 7.06
N LEU A 146 16.35 -1.11 7.06
CA LEU A 146 17.65 -1.79 6.99
C LEU A 146 17.90 -2.26 5.57
N GLN A 147 19.15 -2.24 5.12
CA GLN A 147 19.54 -2.70 3.79
C GLN A 147 20.44 -3.92 3.88
N PHE A 148 20.19 -4.86 2.97
CA PHE A 148 21.01 -6.05 2.73
C PHE A 148 21.30 -6.20 1.24
N SER A 149 22.41 -6.86 0.92
CA SER A 149 22.79 -7.20 -0.45
C SER A 149 23.03 -8.70 -0.62
N SER A 150 22.79 -9.21 -1.84
CA SER A 150 22.99 -10.60 -2.22
C SER A 150 23.42 -10.73 -3.67
N ALA A 151 24.27 -11.69 -3.96
CA ALA A 151 24.61 -12.06 -5.34
C ALA A 151 23.67 -13.16 -5.91
N ASP A 152 23.03 -13.96 -5.05
CA ASP A 152 22.42 -15.25 -5.39
C ASP A 152 20.99 -15.46 -4.86
N LEU A 153 20.40 -14.45 -4.15
CA LEU A 153 19.11 -14.54 -3.47
C LEU A 153 19.05 -15.57 -2.32
N GLN A 154 20.17 -16.13 -1.91
CA GLN A 154 20.27 -17.13 -0.85
C GLN A 154 21.08 -16.62 0.35
N THR A 155 22.21 -15.99 0.05
CA THR A 155 23.09 -15.44 1.08
C THR A 155 22.97 -13.92 1.09
N TRP A 156 22.65 -13.36 2.25
CA TRP A 156 22.43 -11.93 2.43
C TRP A 156 23.45 -11.32 3.39
N GLN A 157 24.05 -10.23 2.96
CA GLN A 157 24.96 -9.42 3.78
C GLN A 157 24.24 -8.20 4.29
N TYR A 158 24.33 -7.91 5.58
CA TYR A 158 23.84 -6.66 6.16
C TYR A 158 24.74 -5.49 5.77
N ASP A 159 24.20 -4.49 5.09
CA ASP A 159 24.93 -3.31 4.60
C ASP A 159 24.82 -2.13 5.57
N GLY A 160 23.79 -2.08 6.41
CA GLY A 160 23.57 -1.01 7.38
C GLY A 160 22.14 -0.48 7.39
N VAL A 161 21.95 0.64 8.09
CA VAL A 161 20.69 1.40 8.10
C VAL A 161 20.63 2.22 6.82
N LEU A 162 19.60 1.99 6.00
CA LEU A 162 19.35 2.78 4.79
C LEU A 162 18.93 4.21 5.15
N VAL A 163 17.95 4.31 6.07
CA VAL A 163 17.41 5.57 6.59
C VAL A 163 16.70 5.31 7.92
N SER A 164 16.59 6.33 8.77
CA SER A 164 15.98 6.23 10.10
C SER A 164 15.32 7.55 10.50
N ALA A 165 14.21 7.48 11.21
CA ALA A 165 13.54 8.62 11.82
C ALA A 165 14.44 9.42 12.77
N ALA A 166 15.44 8.77 13.38
CA ALA A 166 16.41 9.42 14.27
C ALA A 166 17.23 10.53 13.58
N PHE A 167 17.39 10.45 12.26
CA PHE A 167 18.16 11.43 11.48
C PHE A 167 17.28 12.44 10.75
N GLU A 168 15.96 12.34 10.92
CA GLU A 168 14.94 13.12 10.21
C GLU A 168 14.02 13.85 11.21
N PRO A 169 14.53 14.89 11.91
CA PRO A 169 13.73 15.63 12.89
C PRO A 169 12.75 16.59 12.19
N THR A 170 11.82 16.07 11.40
CA THR A 170 10.75 16.87 10.81
C THR A 170 9.65 17.06 11.85
N ALA A 171 9.55 18.26 12.41
CA ALA A 171 8.63 18.60 13.48
C ALA A 171 7.14 18.48 13.09
N ASP A 172 6.84 18.50 11.81
CA ASP A 172 5.46 18.61 11.31
C ASP A 172 4.85 17.27 10.82
N LEU A 173 5.68 16.21 10.71
CA LEU A 173 5.23 14.90 10.22
C LEU A 173 5.72 13.79 11.16
N PRO A 174 4.85 13.19 11.97
CA PRO A 174 5.24 12.09 12.84
C PRO A 174 5.57 10.84 12.02
N LEU A 175 6.84 10.42 12.10
CA LEU A 175 7.38 9.29 11.33
C LEU A 175 7.15 7.93 12.01
N GLY A 176 6.56 7.88 13.21
CA GLY A 176 6.28 6.64 13.93
C GLY A 176 7.50 5.95 14.53
N ASP A 177 7.23 4.87 15.28
CA ASP A 177 8.24 4.11 16.03
C ASP A 177 8.75 2.88 15.26
N VAL A 178 7.95 2.38 14.33
CA VAL A 178 8.24 1.23 13.47
C VAL A 178 7.81 1.56 12.06
N TRP A 179 8.61 1.17 11.09
CA TRP A 179 8.28 1.25 9.68
C TRP A 179 8.07 -0.15 9.12
N GLU A 180 6.86 -0.35 8.59
CA GLU A 180 6.42 -1.59 7.95
C GLU A 180 6.37 -1.43 6.43
N CYS A 181 6.35 -2.52 5.71
CA CYS A 181 6.14 -2.61 4.26
C CYS A 181 6.98 -1.60 3.45
N PRO A 182 8.29 -1.45 3.72
CA PRO A 182 9.09 -0.47 2.99
C PRO A 182 9.14 -0.80 1.51
N GLN A 183 8.93 0.22 0.66
CA GLN A 183 9.11 0.13 -0.78
C GLN A 183 10.16 1.14 -1.20
N PHE A 184 11.26 0.67 -1.78
CA PHE A 184 12.36 1.54 -2.19
C PHE A 184 12.65 1.37 -3.67
N LEU A 185 12.36 2.40 -4.46
CA LEU A 185 12.35 2.33 -5.92
C LEU A 185 12.80 3.63 -6.56
N ASN A 186 13.07 3.58 -7.86
CA ASN A 186 13.32 4.77 -8.67
C ASN A 186 12.04 5.09 -9.47
N VAL A 187 11.55 6.31 -9.35
CA VAL A 187 10.41 6.85 -10.08
C VAL A 187 10.88 8.08 -10.83
N ASP A 188 10.77 8.09 -12.15
CA ASP A 188 11.17 9.19 -13.04
C ASP A 188 12.61 9.69 -12.79
N GLY A 189 13.54 8.79 -12.49
CA GLY A 189 14.93 9.11 -12.18
C GLY A 189 15.20 9.56 -10.75
N THR A 190 14.20 9.57 -9.90
CA THR A 190 14.26 10.02 -8.51
C THR A 190 14.04 8.85 -7.55
N TRP A 191 14.84 8.76 -6.49
CA TRP A 191 14.64 7.73 -5.47
C TRP A 191 13.48 8.08 -4.55
N VAL A 192 12.60 7.12 -4.37
CA VAL A 192 11.42 7.19 -3.51
C VAL A 192 11.46 6.06 -2.51
N LEU A 193 11.21 6.38 -1.26
CA LEU A 193 10.90 5.43 -0.20
C LEU A 193 9.44 5.61 0.19
N MET A 194 8.69 4.52 0.23
CA MET A 194 7.35 4.48 0.83
C MET A 194 7.39 3.59 2.05
N ILE A 195 6.71 3.98 3.12
CA ILE A 195 6.65 3.25 4.39
C ILE A 195 5.26 3.32 5.00
N SER A 196 4.90 2.27 5.68
CA SER A 196 3.73 2.21 6.56
C SER A 196 4.22 2.46 7.99
N ALA A 197 3.97 3.67 8.50
CA ALA A 197 4.45 4.09 9.81
C ALA A 197 3.46 3.69 10.91
N MET A 198 3.96 3.05 11.96
CA MET A 198 3.20 2.60 13.12
C MET A 198 3.80 3.16 14.42
N VAL A 199 2.95 3.59 15.35
CA VAL A 199 3.36 3.86 16.74
C VAL A 199 3.31 2.55 17.51
N ALA A 200 4.35 2.28 18.31
CA ALA A 200 4.41 1.09 19.15
C ALA A 200 3.19 1.05 20.09
N GLY A 201 2.39 0.00 19.97
CA GLY A 201 1.11 -0.14 20.68
C GLY A 201 -0.11 -0.13 19.75
N GLY A 202 0.08 0.24 18.48
CA GLY A 202 -0.90 0.01 17.42
C GLY A 202 -2.01 1.05 17.27
N ASP A 203 -1.88 2.23 17.89
CA ASP A 203 -2.94 3.26 17.87
C ASP A 203 -2.80 4.28 16.73
N TYR A 204 -1.74 4.20 15.93
CA TYR A 204 -1.45 5.15 14.88
C TYR A 204 -0.85 4.46 13.66
N PHE A 205 -1.42 4.75 12.50
CA PHE A 205 -1.02 4.16 11.23
C PHE A 205 -1.06 5.23 10.15
N ARG A 206 0.04 5.41 9.43
CA ARG A 206 0.10 6.32 8.27
C ARG A 206 0.88 5.69 7.14
N GLN A 207 0.42 5.92 5.92
CA GLN A 207 1.18 5.62 4.73
C GLN A 207 1.94 6.89 4.31
N LEU A 208 3.27 6.82 4.40
CA LEU A 208 4.16 7.94 4.13
C LEU A 208 5.05 7.67 2.92
N TYR A 209 5.59 8.73 2.34
CA TYR A 209 6.66 8.64 1.37
C TYR A 209 7.79 9.63 1.66
N ALA A 210 8.97 9.34 1.13
CA ALA A 210 10.08 10.26 1.06
C ALA A 210 10.69 10.28 -0.34
N ILE A 211 11.11 11.47 -0.78
CA ILE A 211 11.88 11.66 -2.01
C ILE A 211 13.28 12.11 -1.63
N GLY A 212 14.33 11.53 -2.23
CA GLY A 212 15.70 11.84 -1.84
C GLY A 212 16.76 11.31 -2.78
N ASP A 213 17.98 11.36 -2.31
CA ASP A 213 19.17 10.89 -2.99
C ASP A 213 19.66 9.58 -2.38
N TYR A 214 20.13 8.66 -3.23
CA TYR A 214 20.67 7.38 -2.82
C TYR A 214 22.07 7.17 -3.41
N ASP A 215 23.03 6.88 -2.56
CA ASP A 215 24.44 6.70 -2.91
C ASP A 215 24.86 5.23 -3.12
N GLY A 216 23.89 4.31 -3.13
CA GLY A 216 24.11 2.86 -3.17
C GLY A 216 24.07 2.20 -1.79
N ARG A 217 24.13 2.97 -0.70
CA ARG A 217 24.14 2.47 0.68
C ARG A 217 23.21 3.22 1.62
N THR A 218 23.11 4.52 1.48
CA THR A 218 22.35 5.42 2.35
C THR A 218 21.36 6.21 1.51
N PHE A 219 20.14 6.31 1.97
CA PHE A 219 19.12 7.20 1.42
C PHE A 219 19.04 8.47 2.26
N SER A 220 19.14 9.60 1.60
CA SER A 220 19.07 10.95 2.20
C SER A 220 17.77 11.62 1.74
N PRO A 221 16.70 11.58 2.54
CA PRO A 221 15.45 12.23 2.21
C PRO A 221 15.62 13.76 2.08
N ARG A 222 15.00 14.34 1.07
CA ARG A 222 14.85 15.78 0.89
C ARG A 222 13.44 16.27 1.26
N VAL A 223 12.47 15.39 1.05
CA VAL A 223 11.05 15.66 1.31
C VAL A 223 10.42 14.43 1.93
N TRP A 224 9.56 14.64 2.91
CA TRP A 224 8.61 13.67 3.43
C TRP A 224 7.19 14.16 3.17
N GLY A 225 6.27 13.26 2.88
CA GLY A 225 4.85 13.55 2.66
C GLY A 225 3.94 12.39 3.04
N ASP A 226 2.65 12.68 3.14
CA ASP A 226 1.62 11.67 3.27
C ASP A 226 1.32 11.06 1.91
N PHE A 227 1.23 9.73 1.85
CA PHE A 227 0.75 9.03 0.65
C PHE A 227 -0.70 8.60 0.78
N GLY A 228 -1.15 8.24 1.97
CA GLY A 228 -2.52 7.85 2.25
C GLY A 228 -3.26 8.89 3.08
N HIS A 229 -4.24 9.56 2.49
CA HIS A 229 -5.08 10.53 3.19
C HIS A 229 -6.37 9.86 3.67
N GLY A 230 -6.69 9.96 4.95
CA GLY A 230 -7.88 9.38 5.59
C GLY A 230 -7.61 8.16 6.46
N ASP A 231 -6.37 7.90 6.87
CA ASP A 231 -5.93 6.86 7.83
C ASP A 231 -6.29 5.40 7.46
N LEU A 232 -6.88 5.17 6.28
CA LEU A 232 -7.34 3.85 5.84
C LEU A 232 -6.38 3.19 4.83
N ALA A 233 -5.67 3.97 4.00
CA ALA A 233 -4.67 3.43 3.09
C ALA A 233 -3.39 3.06 3.87
N TYR A 234 -2.96 1.79 3.74
CA TYR A 234 -1.82 1.25 4.48
C TYR A 234 -1.12 0.13 3.70
N ALA A 235 0.04 -0.31 4.15
CA ALA A 235 0.80 -1.43 3.59
C ALA A 235 0.95 -1.35 2.06
N THR A 236 1.21 -0.14 1.55
CA THR A 236 1.35 0.09 0.12
C THR A 236 2.50 -0.72 -0.45
N THR A 237 2.25 -1.46 -1.52
CA THR A 237 3.26 -2.21 -2.27
C THR A 237 3.43 -1.65 -3.68
N THR A 238 4.60 -1.85 -4.26
CA THR A 238 4.95 -1.33 -5.58
C THR A 238 5.38 -2.44 -6.54
N PHE A 239 5.15 -2.24 -7.82
CA PHE A 239 5.59 -3.12 -8.88
C PHE A 239 5.85 -2.31 -10.17
N THR A 240 6.33 -2.97 -11.20
CA THR A 240 6.45 -2.40 -12.54
C THR A 240 5.36 -3.02 -13.41
N ASP A 241 4.55 -2.19 -14.06
CA ASP A 241 3.46 -2.64 -14.90
C ASP A 241 3.91 -3.19 -16.26
N ALA A 242 2.96 -3.49 -17.14
CA ALA A 242 3.21 -4.02 -18.49
C ALA A 242 4.01 -3.05 -19.38
N GLU A 243 3.88 -1.76 -19.16
CA GLU A 243 4.54 -0.67 -19.90
C GLU A 243 5.89 -0.27 -19.28
N GLY A 244 6.28 -0.88 -18.18
CA GLY A 244 7.51 -0.56 -17.45
C GLY A 244 7.37 0.64 -16.51
N VAL A 245 6.14 1.06 -16.19
CA VAL A 245 5.86 2.20 -15.29
C VAL A 245 5.76 1.71 -13.84
N PRO A 246 6.43 2.38 -12.89
CA PRO A 246 6.23 2.11 -11.48
C PRO A 246 4.77 2.32 -11.07
N SER A 247 4.19 1.30 -10.46
CA SER A 247 2.77 1.26 -10.07
C SER A 247 2.62 0.76 -8.65
N THR A 248 1.45 0.98 -8.05
CA THR A 248 1.23 0.68 -6.65
C THR A 248 -0.20 0.24 -6.37
N MET A 249 -0.37 -0.49 -5.26
CA MET A 249 -1.63 -0.88 -4.65
C MET A 249 -1.49 -0.79 -3.13
N SER A 250 -2.55 -0.38 -2.45
CA SER A 250 -2.60 -0.22 -0.98
C SER A 250 -3.70 -1.07 -0.38
N TRP A 251 -3.54 -1.48 0.86
CA TRP A 251 -4.62 -2.04 1.65
C TRP A 251 -5.50 -0.93 2.23
N PHE A 252 -6.81 -1.07 2.10
CA PHE A 252 -7.80 -0.27 2.82
C PHE A 252 -8.16 -1.00 4.11
N ARG A 253 -7.64 -0.45 5.22
CA ARG A 253 -7.78 -1.04 6.55
C ARG A 253 -9.24 -1.02 6.98
N GLU A 254 -9.65 -2.12 7.61
CA GLU A 254 -10.90 -2.13 8.36
C GLU A 254 -10.65 -1.60 9.78
N VAL A 255 -11.54 -0.76 10.21
CA VAL A 255 -11.67 -0.39 11.62
C VAL A 255 -12.66 -1.39 12.23
N PRO A 256 -12.25 -2.26 13.15
CA PRO A 256 -13.12 -3.36 13.66
C PRO A 256 -14.48 -2.91 14.13
N GLU A 257 -14.58 -1.68 14.66
CA GLU A 257 -15.82 -1.09 15.15
C GLU A 257 -16.80 -0.71 14.05
N THR A 258 -16.33 -0.57 12.81
CA THR A 258 -17.17 -0.19 11.66
C THR A 258 -17.63 -1.38 10.83
N LEU A 259 -17.08 -2.59 11.09
CA LEU A 259 -17.52 -3.80 10.42
C LEU A 259 -18.95 -4.18 10.85
N PRO A 260 -19.88 -4.34 9.90
CA PRO A 260 -21.19 -4.90 10.23
C PRO A 260 -21.05 -6.28 10.87
N ALA A 261 -21.89 -6.56 11.88
CA ALA A 261 -21.87 -7.86 12.54
C ALA A 261 -22.18 -8.97 11.53
N GLY A 262 -21.28 -9.95 11.43
CA GLY A 262 -21.41 -11.07 10.48
C GLY A 262 -20.93 -10.76 9.07
N SER A 263 -20.17 -9.69 8.86
CA SER A 263 -19.49 -9.44 7.59
C SER A 263 -18.71 -10.67 7.13
N PRO A 264 -18.88 -11.13 5.88
CA PRO A 264 -18.18 -12.31 5.37
C PRO A 264 -16.73 -12.01 4.97
N TRP A 265 -16.33 -10.75 4.95
CA TRP A 265 -14.97 -10.29 4.60
C TRP A 265 -14.62 -9.01 5.37
N ALA A 266 -13.33 -8.72 5.46
CA ALA A 266 -12.77 -7.49 6.02
C ALA A 266 -11.56 -7.07 5.19
N GLY A 267 -11.36 -5.73 5.06
CA GLY A 267 -10.31 -5.11 4.26
C GLY A 267 -10.59 -5.17 2.76
N ALA A 268 -10.08 -4.17 2.05
CA ALA A 268 -10.14 -4.08 0.60
C ALA A 268 -8.76 -3.69 0.05
N GLN A 269 -8.56 -3.86 -1.25
CA GLN A 269 -7.38 -3.34 -1.94
C GLN A 269 -7.76 -2.10 -2.75
N SER A 270 -6.86 -1.13 -2.83
CA SER A 270 -7.04 0.02 -3.71
C SER A 270 -7.10 -0.40 -5.19
N ILE A 271 -7.61 0.47 -6.01
CA ILE A 271 -7.32 0.43 -7.45
C ILE A 271 -5.79 0.53 -7.64
N VAL A 272 -5.29 0.03 -8.78
CA VAL A 272 -3.89 0.22 -9.15
C VAL A 272 -3.65 1.68 -9.55
N HIS A 273 -2.56 2.25 -9.06
CA HIS A 273 -2.13 3.61 -9.41
C HIS A 273 -0.76 3.58 -10.08
N HIS A 274 -0.54 4.47 -11.04
CA HIS A 274 0.80 4.81 -11.49
C HIS A 274 1.50 5.70 -10.45
N LEU A 275 2.81 5.60 -10.35
CA LEU A 275 3.62 6.52 -9.56
C LEU A 275 4.36 7.48 -10.47
N ARG A 276 4.36 8.76 -10.12
CA ARG A 276 5.08 9.83 -10.79
C ARG A 276 5.68 10.80 -9.79
N VAL A 277 6.85 11.31 -10.09
CA VAL A 277 7.46 12.40 -9.30
C VAL A 277 7.41 13.70 -10.11
N ALA A 278 6.75 14.72 -9.56
CA ALA A 278 6.70 16.05 -10.13
C ALA A 278 6.93 17.08 -9.01
N ASP A 279 7.86 18.02 -9.21
CA ASP A 279 8.15 19.12 -8.26
C ASP A 279 8.38 18.64 -6.81
N ASN A 280 9.10 17.53 -6.62
CA ASN A 280 9.30 16.84 -5.34
C ASN A 280 8.01 16.33 -4.68
N THR A 281 6.97 16.09 -5.44
CA THR A 281 5.70 15.51 -4.98
C THR A 281 5.52 14.13 -5.61
N LEU A 282 5.13 13.12 -4.82
CA LEU A 282 4.80 11.79 -5.32
C LEU A 282 3.31 11.73 -5.66
N LEU A 283 3.00 11.78 -6.93
CA LEU A 283 1.65 11.68 -7.47
C LEU A 283 1.28 10.23 -7.75
N ALA A 284 0.01 9.90 -7.57
CA ALA A 284 -0.54 8.57 -7.76
C ALA A 284 -1.84 8.59 -8.60
N PRO A 285 -1.80 9.00 -9.88
CA PRO A 285 -2.98 8.90 -10.74
C PRO A 285 -3.43 7.45 -10.90
N PHE A 286 -4.72 7.22 -11.11
CA PHE A 286 -5.22 5.89 -11.45
C PHE A 286 -4.51 5.31 -12.66
N HIS A 287 -4.28 4.00 -12.63
CA HIS A 287 -3.69 3.28 -13.76
C HIS A 287 -4.55 3.44 -15.02
N PRO A 288 -3.96 3.70 -16.22
CA PRO A 288 -4.72 3.95 -17.45
C PRO A 288 -5.69 2.84 -17.85
N ASN A 289 -5.43 1.61 -17.47
CA ASN A 289 -6.34 0.49 -17.73
C ASN A 289 -7.73 0.69 -17.12
N LEU A 290 -7.83 1.52 -16.06
CA LEU A 290 -9.11 1.89 -15.47
C LEU A 290 -10.01 2.62 -16.48
N ASP A 291 -9.46 3.37 -17.43
CA ASP A 291 -10.24 4.09 -18.45
C ASP A 291 -11.08 3.15 -19.33
N ALA A 292 -10.57 1.96 -19.61
CA ALA A 292 -11.29 0.95 -20.39
C ALA A 292 -12.27 0.15 -19.54
N ALA A 293 -11.89 -0.18 -18.30
CA ALA A 293 -12.69 -1.03 -17.39
C ALA A 293 -13.81 -0.24 -16.71
N LEU A 294 -13.54 1.00 -16.29
CA LEU A 294 -14.47 1.92 -15.64
C LEU A 294 -14.30 3.32 -16.24
N PRO A 295 -14.91 3.61 -17.40
CA PRO A 295 -14.79 4.90 -18.06
C PRO A 295 -15.26 6.05 -17.16
N ALA A 296 -14.44 7.10 -17.07
CA ALA A 296 -14.76 8.26 -16.28
C ALA A 296 -15.90 9.08 -16.92
N VAL A 297 -16.87 9.48 -16.11
CA VAL A 297 -17.91 10.42 -16.49
C VAL A 297 -17.45 11.82 -16.14
N GLN A 298 -17.40 12.71 -17.14
CA GLN A 298 -17.13 14.12 -16.88
C GLN A 298 -18.33 14.72 -16.14
N LEU A 299 -18.12 15.17 -14.91
CA LEU A 299 -19.15 15.82 -14.12
C LEU A 299 -19.12 17.33 -14.37
N ASP A 300 -20.24 17.86 -14.81
CA ASP A 300 -20.47 19.27 -15.08
C ASP A 300 -21.83 19.69 -14.49
N GLY A 301 -21.85 19.86 -13.18
CA GLY A 301 -23.04 20.26 -12.42
C GLY A 301 -23.74 19.11 -11.70
N PHE A 302 -24.93 18.70 -12.11
CA PHE A 302 -25.78 17.71 -11.44
C PHE A 302 -26.05 16.50 -12.34
N MET A 303 -26.03 15.29 -11.73
CA MET A 303 -26.35 14.05 -12.42
C MET A 303 -27.05 13.05 -11.48
N ASN A 304 -28.05 12.30 -11.97
CA ASN A 304 -28.58 11.13 -11.28
C ASN A 304 -27.64 9.94 -11.52
N VAL A 305 -27.39 9.15 -10.49
CA VAL A 305 -26.42 8.04 -10.48
C VAL A 305 -27.01 6.86 -9.72
N ASN A 306 -26.76 5.65 -10.23
CA ASN A 306 -26.95 4.43 -9.46
C ASN A 306 -25.59 3.98 -8.88
N PHE A 307 -25.41 4.15 -7.57
CA PHE A 307 -24.19 3.78 -6.85
C PHE A 307 -24.12 2.30 -6.42
N GLU A 308 -25.15 1.49 -6.73
CA GLU A 308 -25.11 0.03 -6.51
C GLU A 308 -24.03 -0.67 -7.37
N ARG A 309 -23.41 0.07 -8.29
CA ARG A 309 -22.29 -0.37 -9.12
C ARG A 309 -21.16 0.63 -8.98
N ALA A 310 -19.93 0.15 -9.20
CA ALA A 310 -18.78 1.04 -9.25
C ALA A 310 -18.98 2.13 -10.32
N VAL A 311 -18.69 3.38 -9.94
CA VAL A 311 -18.81 4.56 -10.82
C VAL A 311 -17.58 5.44 -10.67
N ARG A 312 -17.17 6.08 -11.78
CA ARG A 312 -16.01 6.98 -11.79
C ARG A 312 -16.38 8.33 -12.37
N PHE A 313 -15.91 9.40 -11.73
CA PHE A 313 -16.14 10.77 -12.14
C PHE A 313 -14.85 11.55 -12.21
N VAL A 314 -14.76 12.44 -13.17
CA VAL A 314 -13.70 13.44 -13.30
C VAL A 314 -14.31 14.83 -13.32
N THR A 315 -13.75 15.74 -12.53
CA THR A 315 -14.21 17.14 -12.46
C THR A 315 -13.05 18.07 -12.10
N PRO A 316 -13.07 19.35 -12.48
CA PRO A 316 -12.20 20.35 -11.86
C PRO A 316 -12.42 20.39 -10.35
N ALA A 317 -11.35 20.46 -9.55
CA ALA A 317 -11.45 20.60 -8.10
C ALA A 317 -11.79 22.05 -7.73
N ARG A 318 -13.04 22.43 -7.92
CA ARG A 318 -13.56 23.78 -7.59
C ARG A 318 -14.86 23.63 -6.83
N GLY A 319 -14.98 24.33 -5.70
CA GLY A 319 -16.14 24.21 -4.82
C GLY A 319 -16.11 22.91 -4.05
N GLY A 320 -17.23 22.23 -3.96
CA GLY A 320 -17.38 20.92 -3.31
C GLY A 320 -18.07 19.92 -4.23
N LEU A 321 -18.10 18.68 -3.82
CA LEU A 321 -18.82 17.60 -4.46
C LEU A 321 -19.75 16.96 -3.45
N THR A 322 -20.99 16.72 -3.81
CA THR A 322 -21.97 16.03 -2.96
C THR A 322 -22.53 14.82 -3.69
N LEU A 323 -22.36 13.65 -3.09
CA LEU A 323 -23.03 12.41 -3.46
C LEU A 323 -24.16 12.19 -2.46
N ARG A 324 -25.35 11.86 -2.93
CA ARG A 324 -26.53 11.68 -2.07
C ARG A 324 -27.47 10.64 -2.62
N ASP A 325 -28.03 9.82 -1.72
CA ASP A 325 -29.25 9.04 -1.98
C ASP A 325 -30.39 9.49 -1.06
N SER A 326 -31.40 8.64 -0.88
CA SER A 326 -32.55 8.93 -0.01
C SER A 326 -32.20 8.93 1.50
N SER A 327 -31.08 8.36 1.90
CA SER A 327 -30.71 8.05 3.27
C SER A 327 -29.42 8.73 3.71
N HIS A 328 -28.46 8.89 2.79
CA HIS A 328 -27.09 9.30 3.10
C HIS A 328 -26.59 10.42 2.22
N SER A 329 -25.63 11.18 2.73
CA SER A 329 -24.91 12.24 2.03
C SER A 329 -23.41 12.12 2.27
N VAL A 330 -22.65 12.10 1.20
CA VAL A 330 -21.18 12.15 1.24
C VAL A 330 -20.74 13.44 0.54
N GLU A 331 -19.96 14.26 1.23
CA GLU A 331 -19.50 15.53 0.72
C GLU A 331 -17.97 15.56 0.66
N ILE A 332 -17.41 15.97 -0.46
CA ILE A 332 -15.99 16.29 -0.61
C ILE A 332 -15.90 17.82 -0.70
N ARG A 333 -15.21 18.43 0.25
CA ARG A 333 -15.03 19.88 0.33
C ARG A 333 -13.58 20.25 0.12
N PHE A 334 -13.36 21.25 -0.70
CA PHE A 334 -12.06 21.85 -0.96
C PHE A 334 -12.02 23.25 -0.33
N ASP A 335 -11.14 23.44 0.62
CA ASP A 335 -10.73 24.73 1.17
C ASP A 335 -9.30 25.03 0.70
N GLU A 336 -8.82 26.26 0.81
CA GLU A 336 -7.55 26.77 0.25
C GLU A 336 -6.34 25.82 0.35
N GLN A 337 -6.25 25.02 1.41
CA GLN A 337 -5.15 24.05 1.63
C GLN A 337 -5.64 22.77 2.32
N ARG A 338 -6.93 22.44 2.17
CA ARG A 338 -7.52 21.28 2.83
C ARG A 338 -8.51 20.56 1.92
N VAL A 339 -8.48 19.24 2.01
CA VAL A 339 -9.52 18.36 1.48
C VAL A 339 -10.20 17.67 2.63
N ARG A 340 -11.53 17.77 2.71
CA ARG A 340 -12.34 17.07 3.70
C ARG A 340 -13.38 16.20 3.02
N VAL A 341 -13.55 15.00 3.57
CA VAL A 341 -14.69 14.13 3.27
C VAL A 341 -15.60 14.07 4.49
N LEU A 342 -16.88 14.32 4.27
CA LEU A 342 -17.91 14.24 5.31
C LEU A 342 -18.93 13.17 4.91
N CYS A 343 -19.29 12.31 5.84
CA CYS A 343 -20.39 11.35 5.72
C CYS A 343 -21.50 11.78 6.69
N ASP A 344 -22.70 12.07 6.17
CA ASP A 344 -23.85 12.54 6.96
C ASP A 344 -23.52 13.71 7.91
N GLY A 345 -22.56 14.57 7.47
CA GLY A 345 -22.10 15.74 8.21
C GLY A 345 -20.92 15.49 9.16
N GLU A 346 -20.52 14.26 9.37
CA GLU A 346 -19.34 13.91 10.18
C GLU A 346 -18.08 13.85 9.31
N VAL A 347 -16.99 14.47 9.75
CA VAL A 347 -15.71 14.48 9.03
C VAL A 347 -15.03 13.12 9.18
N VAL A 348 -14.79 12.44 8.07
CA VAL A 348 -14.10 11.14 7.99
C VAL A 348 -12.71 11.24 7.37
N VAL A 349 -12.44 12.29 6.59
CA VAL A 349 -11.10 12.65 6.10
C VAL A 349 -10.90 14.14 6.32
N ASP A 350 -9.74 14.53 6.83
CA ASP A 350 -9.32 15.93 6.96
C ASP A 350 -7.81 16.01 6.66
N ALA A 351 -7.47 16.32 5.41
CA ALA A 351 -6.11 16.35 4.92
C ALA A 351 -5.67 17.77 4.57
N THR A 352 -4.47 18.15 5.00
CA THR A 352 -3.79 19.36 4.54
C THR A 352 -3.01 19.00 3.27
N CYS A 353 -3.23 19.74 2.19
CA CYS A 353 -2.58 19.49 0.90
C CYS A 353 -2.46 20.79 0.10
N ALA A 354 -1.73 20.75 -1.01
CA ALA A 354 -1.75 21.86 -1.99
C ALA A 354 -3.17 22.05 -2.56
N GLU A 355 -3.47 23.25 -3.07
CA GLU A 355 -4.76 23.51 -3.72
C GLU A 355 -4.96 22.56 -4.91
N PRO A 356 -5.97 21.68 -4.88
CA PRO A 356 -6.15 20.68 -5.93
C PRO A 356 -6.66 21.34 -7.24
N THR A 357 -6.19 20.81 -8.38
CA THR A 357 -6.58 21.33 -9.71
C THR A 357 -7.69 20.52 -10.36
N SER A 358 -7.73 19.23 -10.11
CA SER A 358 -8.72 18.29 -10.63
C SER A 358 -8.98 17.19 -9.62
N LEU A 359 -10.14 16.55 -9.77
CA LEU A 359 -10.55 15.40 -9.00
C LEU A 359 -10.87 14.26 -9.97
N ASP A 360 -10.30 13.09 -9.72
CA ASP A 360 -10.68 11.83 -10.33
C ASP A 360 -11.05 10.87 -9.20
N LEU A 361 -12.31 10.44 -9.15
CA LEU A 361 -12.85 9.68 -8.05
C LEU A 361 -13.59 8.43 -8.50
N VAL A 362 -13.49 7.38 -7.71
CA VAL A 362 -14.25 6.14 -7.83
C VAL A 362 -15.07 5.94 -6.56
N VAL A 363 -16.33 5.56 -6.75
CA VAL A 363 -17.20 5.04 -5.70
C VAL A 363 -17.47 3.59 -6.01
N ASP A 364 -17.11 2.69 -5.10
CA ASP A 364 -17.36 1.25 -5.22
C ASP A 364 -17.86 0.71 -3.89
N ALA A 365 -19.14 0.34 -3.84
CA ALA A 365 -19.84 -0.11 -2.65
C ALA A 365 -19.68 0.90 -1.46
N GLU A 366 -18.95 0.51 -0.43
CA GLU A 366 -18.69 1.33 0.78
C GLU A 366 -17.34 2.08 0.71
N TRP A 367 -16.70 2.13 -0.45
CA TRP A 367 -15.40 2.77 -0.61
C TRP A 367 -15.47 3.97 -1.56
N LEU A 368 -14.90 5.05 -1.11
CA LEU A 368 -14.59 6.22 -1.89
C LEU A 368 -13.07 6.33 -2.00
N GLU A 369 -12.57 6.23 -3.23
CA GLU A 369 -11.16 6.39 -3.54
C GLU A 369 -11.01 7.51 -4.57
N PHE A 370 -10.11 8.47 -4.34
CA PHE A 370 -9.88 9.54 -5.29
C PHE A 370 -8.46 10.08 -5.25
N VAL A 371 -8.09 10.74 -6.32
CA VAL A 371 -6.83 11.46 -6.48
C VAL A 371 -7.09 12.88 -6.92
N CYS A 372 -6.22 13.79 -6.53
CA CYS A 372 -6.25 15.18 -6.92
C CYS A 372 -5.04 15.50 -7.81
N GLY A 373 -5.25 16.22 -8.92
CA GLY A 373 -4.28 16.31 -10.01
C GLY A 373 -2.87 16.77 -9.65
N ASN A 374 -2.68 17.56 -8.62
CA ASN A 374 -1.37 18.09 -8.18
C ASN A 374 -1.09 17.84 -6.69
N VAL A 375 -1.85 16.95 -6.08
CA VAL A 375 -1.71 16.58 -4.67
C VAL A 375 -1.10 15.18 -4.59
N GLU A 376 -0.22 14.98 -3.63
CA GLU A 376 0.42 13.70 -3.36
C GLU A 376 -0.56 12.60 -2.96
N GLY A 377 -0.21 11.37 -3.33
CA GLY A 377 -0.85 10.15 -2.86
C GLY A 377 -2.31 9.97 -3.27
N ILE A 378 -3.04 9.26 -2.43
CA ILE A 378 -4.43 8.85 -2.62
C ILE A 378 -5.28 9.25 -1.42
N PHE A 379 -6.55 9.56 -1.68
CA PHE A 379 -7.56 9.80 -0.65
C PHE A 379 -8.49 8.60 -0.57
N VAL A 380 -8.74 8.14 0.64
CA VAL A 380 -9.58 6.97 0.88
C VAL A 380 -10.54 7.25 2.02
N ALA A 381 -11.81 6.97 1.81
CA ALA A 381 -12.82 7.02 2.86
C ALA A 381 -13.71 5.77 2.79
N ARG A 382 -14.09 5.24 3.95
CA ARG A 382 -15.24 4.35 4.04
C ARG A 382 -16.49 5.20 4.13
N ILE A 383 -17.43 4.94 3.25
CA ILE A 383 -18.68 5.70 3.14
C ILE A 383 -19.88 4.76 3.37
N PRO A 384 -21.06 5.28 3.72
CA PRO A 384 -22.29 4.48 3.65
C PRO A 384 -22.50 3.94 2.24
N ALA A 385 -22.99 2.70 2.12
CA ALA A 385 -23.39 2.16 0.84
C ALA A 385 -24.53 3.00 0.26
N LEU A 386 -24.27 3.66 -0.87
CA LEU A 386 -25.25 4.49 -1.57
C LEU A 386 -26.05 3.66 -2.58
N GLY A 387 -27.32 3.95 -2.70
CA GLY A 387 -28.23 3.37 -3.69
C GLY A 387 -28.42 4.25 -4.93
N GLU A 388 -29.64 4.28 -5.48
CA GLU A 388 -30.02 5.25 -6.51
C GLU A 388 -30.03 6.67 -5.91
N GLY A 389 -29.32 7.58 -6.53
CA GLY A 389 -29.13 8.90 -5.99
C GLY A 389 -28.65 9.94 -7.01
N SER A 390 -27.86 10.88 -6.54
CA SER A 390 -27.32 11.94 -7.37
C SER A 390 -25.93 12.37 -6.94
N ILE A 391 -25.21 12.96 -7.87
CA ILE A 391 -23.95 13.66 -7.64
C ILE A 391 -24.07 15.09 -8.14
N SER A 392 -23.51 16.06 -7.41
CA SER A 392 -23.53 17.46 -7.79
C SER A 392 -22.26 18.18 -7.36
N ILE A 393 -21.86 19.18 -8.16
CA ILE A 393 -20.84 20.17 -7.80
C ILE A 393 -21.54 21.29 -7.01
N SER A 394 -20.99 21.67 -5.86
CA SER A 394 -21.52 22.73 -4.99
C SER A 394 -20.77 24.05 -5.15
#